data_1115323aae861cb8d9d3f2367efca91b
#
_entry.id   1115323aae861cb8d9d3f2367efca91b
#
_cell.length_a   1.000
_cell.length_b   1.000
_cell.length_c   1.000
_cell.angle_alpha   90.00
_cell.angle_beta   90.00
_cell.angle_gamma   90.00
#
_symmetry.space_group_name_H-M   'P 1'
#
loop_
_entity.id
_entity.type
_entity.pdbx_description
1 polymer ?
#
loop_
_entity_poly.entity_id
_entity_poly.type
_entity_poly.pdbx_seq_one_letter_code
_entity_poly.pdbx_strand_id
1 'polypeptide(L)'
;EDREAHVLTGLASPDDYVIGLCARDLWLAADALVALTGEVPLYYVGESFGGGLGALAVPWDDRFFGATLVVPTFGQYDERLAVPCLGSGEFQRQWVLRHPEAREQLRPFDASTAALSFRVPVRVEAALWDQNVPPQGQFAVANAVPDALLELHVLPAGHTEYPGLESITADAVAGGLAHLDRALAAAVPR
;
A
#
# COMPACT_ATOMS: atom_id res chain seq x y z
N GLU A 1 25.32 6.37 -6.78
CA GLU A 1 23.92 6.79 -6.55
C GLU A 1 23.39 6.03 -5.34
N ASP A 2 22.79 6.74 -4.41
CA ASP A 2 22.21 6.13 -3.21
C ASP A 2 20.95 5.36 -3.62
N ARG A 3 20.94 4.05 -3.40
CA ARG A 3 19.82 3.17 -3.77
C ARG A 3 18.53 3.54 -3.06
N GLU A 4 18.61 4.23 -1.91
CA GLU A 4 17.47 4.64 -1.10
C GLU A 4 16.85 5.97 -1.59
N ALA A 5 17.55 6.70 -2.47
CA ALA A 5 17.12 8.01 -2.96
C ALA A 5 15.95 7.95 -3.96
N HIS A 6 15.61 6.77 -4.50
CA HIS A 6 14.57 6.63 -5.50
C HIS A 6 13.21 7.21 -5.07
N VAL A 7 12.88 7.13 -3.77
CA VAL A 7 11.63 7.69 -3.21
C VAL A 7 11.55 9.22 -3.24
N LEU A 8 12.61 9.91 -3.64
CA LEU A 8 12.64 11.38 -3.82
C LEU A 8 12.64 11.78 -5.30
N THR A 9 12.70 10.82 -6.22
CA THR A 9 12.75 11.10 -7.66
C THR A 9 11.50 11.87 -8.08
N GLY A 10 11.71 13.05 -8.67
CA GLY A 10 10.64 13.91 -9.16
C GLY A 10 9.80 14.62 -8.09
N LEU A 11 10.16 14.54 -6.80
CA LEU A 11 9.37 15.06 -5.68
C LEU A 11 8.99 16.55 -5.83
N ALA A 12 9.76 17.35 -6.55
CA ALA A 12 9.48 18.77 -6.75
C ALA A 12 8.24 19.06 -7.62
N SER A 13 7.74 18.06 -8.34
CA SER A 13 6.57 18.17 -9.22
C SER A 13 5.63 16.99 -8.99
N PRO A 14 4.35 17.21 -8.68
CA PRO A 14 3.39 16.11 -8.52
C PRO A 14 3.28 15.23 -9.78
N ASP A 15 3.46 15.80 -10.97
CA ASP A 15 3.35 15.06 -12.23
C ASP A 15 4.57 14.18 -12.51
N ASP A 16 5.71 14.50 -11.91
CA ASP A 16 6.99 13.79 -12.12
C ASP A 16 7.37 12.90 -10.92
N TYR A 17 6.63 12.99 -9.82
CA TYR A 17 6.96 12.25 -8.60
C TYR A 17 6.79 10.75 -8.80
N VAL A 18 7.86 10.01 -8.54
CA VAL A 18 7.95 8.57 -8.81
C VAL A 18 6.79 7.76 -8.20
N ILE A 19 6.31 8.12 -7.01
CA ILE A 19 5.21 7.39 -6.36
C ILE A 19 3.91 7.56 -7.15
N GLY A 20 3.61 8.77 -7.63
CA GLY A 20 2.46 9.01 -8.49
C GLY A 20 2.58 8.31 -9.84
N LEU A 21 3.79 8.31 -10.42
CA LEU A 21 4.07 7.59 -11.67
C LEU A 21 3.86 6.08 -11.49
N CYS A 22 4.39 5.49 -10.42
CA CYS A 22 4.21 4.07 -10.13
C CYS A 22 2.74 3.70 -9.84
N ALA A 23 1.97 4.57 -9.16
CA ALA A 23 0.53 4.35 -8.99
C ALA A 23 -0.20 4.34 -10.34
N ARG A 24 0.16 5.25 -11.26
CA ARG A 24 -0.37 5.28 -12.63
C ARG A 24 0.02 4.05 -13.44
N ASP A 25 1.23 3.51 -13.23
CA ASP A 25 1.68 2.29 -13.90
C ASP A 25 0.82 1.08 -13.53
N LEU A 26 0.18 1.05 -12.36
CA LEU A 26 -0.78 -0.01 -12.02
C LEU A 26 -2.02 0.01 -12.93
N TRP A 27 -2.53 1.20 -13.28
CA TRP A 27 -3.63 1.32 -14.24
C TRP A 27 -3.23 0.90 -15.64
N LEU A 28 -2.01 1.26 -16.07
CA LEU A 28 -1.45 0.82 -17.36
C LEU A 28 -1.24 -0.70 -17.39
N ALA A 29 -0.81 -1.29 -16.28
CA ALA A 29 -0.71 -2.75 -16.16
C ALA A 29 -2.08 -3.43 -16.23
N ALA A 30 -3.11 -2.85 -15.62
CA ALA A 30 -4.49 -3.32 -15.74
C ALA A 30 -5.01 -3.20 -17.20
N ASP A 31 -4.71 -2.09 -17.91
CA ASP A 31 -5.01 -1.95 -19.35
C ASP A 31 -4.36 -3.07 -20.17
N ALA A 32 -3.09 -3.36 -19.92
CA ALA A 32 -2.35 -4.40 -20.61
C ALA A 32 -2.94 -5.80 -20.32
N LEU A 33 -3.30 -6.08 -19.06
CA LEU A 33 -3.94 -7.34 -18.71
C LEU A 33 -5.27 -7.53 -19.44
N VAL A 34 -6.14 -6.52 -19.42
CA VAL A 34 -7.44 -6.58 -20.13
C VAL A 34 -7.24 -6.76 -21.63
N ALA A 35 -6.25 -6.07 -22.23
CA ALA A 35 -5.93 -6.24 -23.65
C ALA A 35 -5.47 -7.65 -24.00
N LEU A 36 -4.81 -8.35 -23.08
CA LEU A 36 -4.28 -9.71 -23.29
C LEU A 36 -5.31 -10.81 -23.00
N THR A 37 -6.15 -10.60 -21.97
CA THR A 37 -7.04 -11.66 -21.44
C THR A 37 -8.53 -11.42 -21.74
N GLY A 38 -8.90 -10.25 -22.26
CA GLY A 38 -10.27 -9.77 -22.31
C GLY A 38 -10.70 -9.16 -20.96
N GLU A 39 -11.96 -8.76 -20.87
CA GLU A 39 -12.54 -8.20 -19.63
C GLU A 39 -12.69 -9.30 -18.57
N VAL A 40 -11.75 -9.32 -17.63
CA VAL A 40 -11.75 -10.21 -16.46
C VAL A 40 -11.66 -9.36 -15.20
N PRO A 41 -12.33 -9.77 -14.10
CA PRO A 41 -12.20 -9.06 -12.84
C PRO A 41 -10.75 -9.15 -12.33
N LEU A 42 -10.23 -8.02 -11.86
CA LEU A 42 -8.87 -7.92 -11.34
C LEU A 42 -8.88 -7.87 -9.80
N TYR A 43 -7.94 -8.56 -9.19
CA TYR A 43 -7.67 -8.47 -7.75
C TYR A 43 -6.24 -8.00 -7.53
N TYR A 44 -6.06 -7.02 -6.65
CA TYR A 44 -4.74 -6.47 -6.35
C TYR A 44 -4.11 -7.17 -5.13
N VAL A 45 -2.84 -7.51 -5.24
CA VAL A 45 -2.01 -7.91 -4.10
C VAL A 45 -0.71 -7.13 -4.15
N GLY A 46 -0.37 -6.44 -3.08
CA GLY A 46 0.88 -5.69 -2.99
C GLY A 46 1.45 -5.68 -1.59
N GLU A 47 2.78 -5.79 -1.50
CA GLU A 47 3.52 -5.77 -0.25
C GLU A 47 4.38 -4.52 -0.16
N SER A 48 4.53 -3.96 1.04
CA SER A 48 5.42 -2.84 1.36
C SER A 48 5.18 -1.64 0.43
N PHE A 49 6.12 -1.33 -0.43
CA PHE A 49 5.98 -0.31 -1.48
C PHE A 49 4.73 -0.59 -2.35
N GLY A 50 4.56 -1.84 -2.80
CA GLY A 50 3.39 -2.27 -3.56
C GLY A 50 2.09 -2.14 -2.76
N GLY A 51 2.09 -2.45 -1.46
CA GLY A 51 0.94 -2.25 -0.58
C GLY A 51 0.48 -0.79 -0.54
N GLY A 52 1.44 0.14 -0.42
CA GLY A 52 1.16 1.57 -0.48
C GLY A 52 0.67 2.05 -1.85
N LEU A 53 1.28 1.56 -2.93
CA LEU A 53 0.81 1.85 -4.30
C LEU A 53 -0.61 1.36 -4.54
N GLY A 54 -0.95 0.16 -4.03
CA GLY A 54 -2.31 -0.37 -4.10
C GLY A 54 -3.33 0.54 -3.41
N ALA A 55 -3.00 1.06 -2.23
CA ALA A 55 -3.84 2.02 -1.55
C ALA A 55 -4.03 3.32 -2.33
N LEU A 56 -3.00 3.76 -3.08
CA LEU A 56 -3.06 4.96 -3.92
C LEU A 56 -3.82 4.76 -5.23
N ALA A 57 -3.77 3.57 -5.83
CA ALA A 57 -4.25 3.35 -7.20
C ALA A 57 -5.59 2.62 -7.28
N VAL A 58 -5.80 1.57 -6.47
CA VAL A 58 -7.00 0.71 -6.57
C VAL A 58 -8.32 1.45 -6.36
N PRO A 59 -8.44 2.45 -5.45
CA PRO A 59 -9.69 3.18 -5.26
C PRO A 59 -10.22 3.92 -6.49
N TRP A 60 -9.38 4.13 -7.49
CA TRP A 60 -9.67 4.95 -8.68
C TRP A 60 -9.83 4.12 -9.97
N ASP A 61 -9.90 2.80 -9.86
CA ASP A 61 -10.03 1.91 -11.00
C ASP A 61 -11.07 0.79 -10.72
N ASP A 62 -12.22 0.92 -11.33
CA ASP A 62 -13.39 0.04 -11.12
C ASP A 62 -13.18 -1.40 -11.65
N ARG A 63 -12.07 -1.69 -12.32
CA ARG A 63 -11.72 -3.05 -12.77
C ARG A 63 -11.28 -3.96 -11.62
N PHE A 64 -10.82 -3.36 -10.51
CA PHE A 64 -10.47 -4.13 -9.32
C PHE A 64 -11.70 -4.44 -8.48
N PHE A 65 -11.91 -5.72 -8.16
CA PHE A 65 -13.00 -6.17 -7.30
C PHE A 65 -12.58 -6.37 -5.84
N GLY A 66 -11.31 -6.20 -5.51
CA GLY A 66 -10.78 -6.30 -4.16
C GLY A 66 -9.27 -6.13 -4.11
N ALA A 67 -8.72 -6.02 -2.92
CA ALA A 67 -7.29 -5.88 -2.69
C ALA A 67 -6.81 -6.55 -1.40
N THR A 68 -5.55 -7.02 -1.41
CA THR A 68 -4.76 -7.34 -0.21
C THR A 68 -3.53 -6.43 -0.17
N LEU A 69 -3.41 -5.63 0.89
CA LEU A 69 -2.32 -4.69 1.12
C LEU A 69 -1.48 -5.19 2.30
N VAL A 70 -0.31 -5.76 2.00
CA VAL A 70 0.59 -6.31 3.01
C VAL A 70 1.58 -5.23 3.44
N VAL A 71 1.65 -4.94 4.72
CA VAL A 71 2.52 -3.91 5.34
C VAL A 71 2.61 -2.62 4.50
N PRO A 72 1.45 -1.98 4.15
CA PRO A 72 1.42 -0.88 3.19
C PRO A 72 2.22 0.33 3.65
N THR A 73 3.08 0.86 2.77
CA THR A 73 3.82 2.11 3.01
C THR A 73 3.03 3.35 2.61
N PHE A 74 3.60 4.54 2.76
CA PHE A 74 3.05 5.86 2.41
C PHE A 74 1.81 6.31 3.21
N GLY A 75 1.40 5.57 4.26
CA GLY A 75 0.28 5.98 5.10
C GLY A 75 0.66 7.04 6.12
N GLN A 76 -0.17 8.08 6.29
CA GLN A 76 -0.09 9.12 7.30
C GLN A 76 1.33 9.72 7.44
N TYR A 77 1.73 10.48 6.44
CA TYR A 77 3.10 11.01 6.36
C TYR A 77 3.53 11.79 7.61
N ASP A 78 2.64 12.52 8.27
CA ASP A 78 3.01 13.31 9.45
C ASP A 78 3.45 12.41 10.61
N GLU A 79 2.69 11.36 10.90
CA GLU A 79 3.01 10.38 11.93
C GLU A 79 4.22 9.51 11.54
N ARG A 80 4.23 9.04 10.29
CA ARG A 80 5.31 8.21 9.77
C ARG A 80 6.66 8.92 9.79
N LEU A 81 6.71 10.18 9.36
CA LEU A 81 7.95 10.97 9.32
C LEU A 81 8.41 11.45 10.72
N ALA A 82 7.57 11.34 11.74
CA ALA A 82 7.97 11.60 13.12
C ALA A 82 8.78 10.44 13.72
N VAL A 83 8.65 9.21 13.19
CA VAL A 83 9.28 8.00 13.74
C VAL A 83 10.48 7.59 12.87
N PRO A 84 11.67 7.36 13.46
CA PRO A 84 12.80 6.75 12.76
C PRO A 84 12.45 5.37 12.22
N CYS A 85 12.99 5.04 11.04
CA CYS A 85 12.80 3.72 10.42
C CYS A 85 14.08 3.30 9.66
N LEU A 86 13.98 2.27 8.83
CA LEU A 86 15.09 1.77 7.99
C LEU A 86 14.80 2.01 6.50
N GLY A 87 15.84 1.86 5.67
CA GLY A 87 15.74 1.89 4.22
C GLY A 87 15.29 3.24 3.65
N SER A 88 14.65 3.18 2.50
CA SER A 88 14.22 4.38 1.75
C SER A 88 13.25 5.28 2.55
N GLY A 89 12.51 4.69 3.47
CA GLY A 89 11.65 5.43 4.39
C GLY A 89 12.42 6.39 5.29
N GLU A 90 13.53 5.93 5.88
CA GLU A 90 14.40 6.78 6.69
C GLU A 90 15.11 7.82 5.83
N PHE A 91 15.53 7.47 4.62
CA PHE A 91 16.12 8.42 3.69
C PHE A 91 15.14 9.57 3.39
N GLN A 92 13.87 9.28 3.11
CA GLN A 92 12.83 10.28 2.92
C GLN A 92 12.61 11.12 4.19
N ARG A 93 12.55 10.48 5.37
CA ARG A 93 12.41 11.18 6.65
C ARG A 93 13.54 12.19 6.87
N GLN A 94 14.79 11.77 6.69
CA GLN A 94 15.97 12.63 6.84
C GLN A 94 15.99 13.78 5.83
N TRP A 95 15.48 13.53 4.62
CA TRP A 95 15.32 14.58 3.62
C TRP A 95 14.32 15.64 4.08
N VAL A 96 13.12 15.21 4.51
CA VAL A 96 12.05 16.11 4.96
C VAL A 96 12.43 16.90 6.21
N LEU A 97 13.24 16.34 7.11
CA LEU A 97 13.76 17.09 8.27
C LEU A 97 14.65 18.26 7.84
N ARG A 98 15.37 18.13 6.73
CA ARG A 98 16.21 19.19 6.16
C ARG A 98 15.48 20.12 5.19
N HIS A 99 14.35 19.65 4.64
CA HIS A 99 13.51 20.31 3.64
C HIS A 99 12.03 20.22 4.07
N PRO A 100 11.61 20.97 5.10
CA PRO A 100 10.25 20.84 5.66
C PRO A 100 9.13 21.14 4.66
N GLU A 101 9.38 21.94 3.63
CA GLU A 101 8.46 22.22 2.52
C GLU A 101 8.07 20.97 1.72
N ALA A 102 8.93 19.94 1.72
CA ALA A 102 8.65 18.66 1.03
C ALA A 102 7.44 17.92 1.60
N ARG A 103 7.01 18.23 2.84
CA ARG A 103 5.78 17.64 3.41
C ARG A 103 4.55 17.95 2.56
N GLU A 104 4.40 19.18 2.10
CA GLU A 104 3.26 19.58 1.27
C GLU A 104 3.28 18.84 -0.09
N GLN A 105 4.47 18.57 -0.60
CA GLN A 105 4.63 17.81 -1.86
C GLN A 105 4.27 16.33 -1.70
N LEU A 106 4.43 15.75 -0.50
CA LEU A 106 4.07 14.37 -0.20
C LEU A 106 2.58 14.16 0.06
N ARG A 107 1.85 15.18 0.53
CA ARG A 107 0.42 15.06 0.91
C ARG A 107 -0.49 14.45 -0.14
N PRO A 108 -0.39 14.78 -1.45
CA PRO A 108 -1.23 14.15 -2.48
C PRO A 108 -1.02 12.64 -2.62
N PHE A 109 0.10 12.13 -2.11
CA PHE A 109 0.52 10.74 -2.22
C PHE A 109 0.41 9.99 -0.89
N ASP A 110 -0.45 10.46 0.02
CA ASP A 110 -0.71 9.79 1.29
C ASP A 110 -1.69 8.64 1.11
N ALA A 111 -1.19 7.42 1.33
CA ALA A 111 -1.95 6.18 1.14
C ALA A 111 -3.15 6.07 2.09
N SER A 112 -3.07 6.64 3.31
CA SER A 112 -4.21 6.64 4.23
C SER A 112 -5.33 7.58 3.76
N THR A 113 -4.98 8.72 3.17
CA THR A 113 -5.96 9.63 2.57
C THR A 113 -6.66 8.98 1.37
N ALA A 114 -5.90 8.30 0.49
CA ALA A 114 -6.48 7.61 -0.65
C ALA A 114 -7.35 6.42 -0.22
N ALA A 115 -6.98 5.71 0.84
CA ALA A 115 -7.72 4.56 1.37
C ALA A 115 -9.15 4.87 1.82
N LEU A 116 -9.47 6.13 2.16
CA LEU A 116 -10.83 6.59 2.42
C LEU A 116 -11.78 6.38 1.23
N SER A 117 -11.23 6.29 0.02
CA SER A 117 -11.99 6.18 -1.24
C SER A 117 -12.22 4.76 -1.70
N PHE A 118 -11.80 3.73 -0.96
CA PHE A 118 -12.09 2.34 -1.32
C PHE A 118 -13.59 2.08 -1.41
N ARG A 119 -13.98 1.34 -2.46
CA ARG A 119 -15.35 0.89 -2.73
C ARG A 119 -15.47 -0.61 -2.87
N VAL A 120 -14.37 -1.33 -2.73
CA VAL A 120 -14.27 -2.78 -2.86
C VAL A 120 -13.68 -3.37 -1.57
N PRO A 121 -13.90 -4.66 -1.29
CA PRO A 121 -13.31 -5.33 -0.14
C PRO A 121 -11.78 -5.22 -0.12
N VAL A 122 -11.22 -4.85 1.02
CA VAL A 122 -9.78 -4.68 1.22
C VAL A 122 -9.34 -5.44 2.46
N ARG A 123 -8.36 -6.32 2.29
CA ARG A 123 -7.61 -6.90 3.39
C ARG A 123 -6.32 -6.09 3.60
N VAL A 124 -6.11 -5.62 4.82
CA VAL A 124 -4.85 -4.98 5.23
C VAL A 124 -4.15 -5.88 6.23
N GLU A 125 -2.92 -6.25 5.94
CA GLU A 125 -2.04 -7.01 6.82
C GLU A 125 -1.01 -6.05 7.42
N ALA A 126 -1.16 -5.73 8.71
CA ALA A 126 -0.34 -4.74 9.39
C ALA A 126 0.59 -5.39 10.42
N ALA A 127 1.89 -5.14 10.33
CA ALA A 127 2.91 -5.70 11.20
C ALA A 127 3.14 -4.84 12.45
N LEU A 128 3.31 -5.48 13.62
CA LEU A 128 3.48 -4.80 14.91
C LEU A 128 4.90 -4.24 15.13
N TRP A 129 5.92 -4.84 14.50
CA TRP A 129 7.33 -4.52 14.80
C TRP A 129 8.15 -4.20 13.56
N ASP A 130 7.49 -3.73 12.51
CA ASP A 130 8.14 -3.38 11.26
C ASP A 130 9.01 -2.13 11.42
N GLN A 131 10.32 -2.29 11.19
CA GLN A 131 11.30 -1.23 11.29
C GLN A 131 11.52 -0.48 9.95
N ASN A 132 11.08 -1.04 8.84
CA ASN A 132 11.19 -0.44 7.52
C ASN A 132 9.96 0.41 7.20
N VAL A 133 8.79 -0.15 7.45
CA VAL A 133 7.50 0.54 7.31
C VAL A 133 6.87 0.66 8.70
N PRO A 134 7.03 1.78 9.39
CA PRO A 134 6.52 1.93 10.75
C PRO A 134 5.03 1.56 10.87
N PRO A 135 4.65 0.78 11.90
CA PRO A 135 3.27 0.33 12.11
C PRO A 135 2.23 1.45 12.06
N GLN A 136 2.58 2.66 12.52
CA GLN A 136 1.69 3.82 12.53
C GLN A 136 1.12 4.10 11.13
N GLY A 137 1.95 4.06 10.08
CA GLY A 137 1.53 4.26 8.70
C GLY A 137 0.66 3.12 8.18
N GLN A 138 1.02 1.88 8.50
CA GLN A 138 0.25 0.69 8.10
C GLN A 138 -1.16 0.69 8.71
N PHE A 139 -1.26 0.93 10.02
CA PHE A 139 -2.55 1.03 10.71
C PHE A 139 -3.34 2.26 10.30
N ALA A 140 -2.68 3.36 9.92
CA ALA A 140 -3.39 4.52 9.37
C ALA A 140 -4.07 4.19 8.04
N VAL A 141 -3.43 3.41 7.16
CA VAL A 141 -4.07 2.91 5.93
C VAL A 141 -5.26 2.02 6.28
N ALA A 142 -5.10 1.06 7.20
CA ALA A 142 -6.18 0.18 7.61
C ALA A 142 -7.37 0.96 8.19
N ASN A 143 -7.12 1.88 9.12
CA ASN A 143 -8.16 2.68 9.78
C ASN A 143 -8.90 3.64 8.82
N ALA A 144 -8.32 3.93 7.66
CA ALA A 144 -8.94 4.79 6.66
C ALA A 144 -9.85 4.02 5.69
N VAL A 145 -9.66 2.72 5.53
CA VAL A 145 -10.58 1.89 4.74
C VAL A 145 -11.96 1.89 5.41
N PRO A 146 -13.07 2.11 4.68
CA PRO A 146 -14.41 2.03 5.27
C PRO A 146 -14.64 0.70 5.99
N ASP A 147 -15.15 0.74 7.23
CA ASP A 147 -15.31 -0.43 8.11
C ASP A 147 -16.01 -1.63 7.45
N ALA A 148 -17.02 -1.36 6.62
CA ALA A 148 -17.76 -2.41 5.91
C ALA A 148 -16.94 -3.15 4.85
N LEU A 149 -15.80 -2.59 4.44
CA LEU A 149 -14.92 -3.12 3.40
C LEU A 149 -13.61 -3.67 3.96
N LEU A 150 -13.27 -3.34 5.21
CA LEU A 150 -12.01 -3.69 5.83
C LEU A 150 -12.01 -5.12 6.40
N GLU A 151 -10.98 -5.88 6.05
CA GLU A 151 -10.53 -7.04 6.80
C GLU A 151 -9.11 -6.75 7.33
N LEU A 152 -8.98 -6.43 8.61
CA LEU A 152 -7.68 -6.20 9.23
C LEU A 152 -7.08 -7.51 9.76
N HIS A 153 -5.87 -7.82 9.31
CA HIS A 153 -5.05 -8.90 9.85
C HIS A 153 -3.78 -8.34 10.49
N VAL A 154 -3.66 -8.49 11.80
CA VAL A 154 -2.51 -8.00 12.55
C VAL A 154 -1.44 -9.08 12.60
N LEU A 155 -0.25 -8.77 12.04
CA LEU A 155 0.87 -9.67 12.00
C LEU A 155 1.78 -9.44 13.22
N PRO A 156 2.05 -10.45 14.06
CA PRO A 156 3.10 -10.38 15.07
C PRO A 156 4.48 -10.55 14.42
N ALA A 157 4.84 -9.58 13.57
CA ALA A 157 5.92 -9.69 12.59
C ALA A 157 6.72 -8.39 12.47
N GLY A 158 7.94 -8.50 11.93
CA GLY A 158 8.75 -7.41 11.38
C GLY A 158 8.54 -7.27 9.87
N HIS A 159 9.55 -6.70 9.17
CA HIS A 159 9.46 -6.51 7.70
C HIS A 159 9.92 -7.75 6.93
N THR A 160 11.09 -8.28 7.20
CA THR A 160 11.73 -9.35 6.41
C THR A 160 12.10 -10.57 7.23
N GLU A 161 12.70 -10.38 8.39
CA GLU A 161 13.18 -11.48 9.23
C GLU A 161 12.63 -11.31 10.65
N TYR A 162 11.87 -12.30 11.12
CA TYR A 162 11.27 -12.29 12.45
C TYR A 162 10.96 -13.72 12.90
N PRO A 163 10.84 -13.95 14.22
CA PRO A 163 10.49 -15.28 14.75
C PRO A 163 9.15 -15.76 14.19
N GLY A 164 9.10 -17.00 13.71
CA GLY A 164 7.87 -17.59 13.17
C GLY A 164 7.51 -17.16 11.76
N LEU A 165 8.44 -16.54 11.00
CA LEU A 165 8.24 -16.04 9.64
C LEU A 165 7.45 -17.03 8.76
N GLU A 166 7.88 -18.29 8.69
CA GLU A 166 7.27 -19.29 7.82
C GLU A 166 5.79 -19.55 8.17
N SER A 167 5.45 -19.72 9.45
CA SER A 167 4.07 -19.98 9.87
C SER A 167 3.19 -18.74 9.73
N ILE A 168 3.70 -17.56 10.10
CA ILE A 168 2.96 -16.29 10.00
C ILE A 168 2.68 -15.97 8.53
N THR A 169 3.66 -16.16 7.65
CA THR A 169 3.48 -15.97 6.20
C THR A 169 2.48 -16.97 5.63
N ALA A 170 2.54 -18.25 6.03
CA ALA A 170 1.58 -19.24 5.56
C ALA A 170 0.14 -18.88 5.98
N ASP A 171 -0.07 -18.45 7.22
CA ASP A 171 -1.37 -18.02 7.72
C ASP A 171 -1.88 -16.75 6.99
N ALA A 172 -0.98 -15.79 6.75
CA ALA A 172 -1.29 -14.57 6.01
C ALA A 172 -1.74 -14.88 4.57
N VAL A 173 -0.98 -15.74 3.86
CA VAL A 173 -1.31 -16.18 2.50
C VAL A 173 -2.65 -16.91 2.46
N ALA A 174 -2.88 -17.85 3.39
CA ALA A 174 -4.16 -18.55 3.47
C ALA A 174 -5.33 -17.60 3.71
N GLY A 175 -5.17 -16.62 4.61
CA GLY A 175 -6.15 -15.58 4.86
C GLY A 175 -6.40 -14.68 3.64
N GLY A 176 -5.34 -14.30 2.94
CA GLY A 176 -5.40 -13.51 1.70
C GLY A 176 -6.18 -14.23 0.59
N LEU A 177 -5.92 -15.52 0.37
CA LEU A 177 -6.67 -16.34 -0.58
C LEU A 177 -8.15 -16.45 -0.20
N ALA A 178 -8.45 -16.68 1.08
CA ALA A 178 -9.84 -16.73 1.55
C ALA A 178 -10.55 -15.37 1.39
N HIS A 179 -9.85 -14.25 1.56
CA HIS A 179 -10.39 -12.92 1.30
C HIS A 179 -10.70 -12.72 -0.19
N LEU A 180 -9.76 -13.10 -1.08
CA LEU A 180 -9.95 -13.04 -2.52
C LEU A 180 -11.19 -13.83 -2.94
N ASP A 181 -11.36 -15.07 -2.46
CA ASP A 181 -12.52 -15.91 -2.78
C ASP A 181 -13.85 -15.26 -2.35
N ARG A 182 -13.89 -14.65 -1.16
CA ARG A 182 -15.08 -13.91 -0.68
C ARG A 182 -15.37 -12.68 -1.51
N ALA A 183 -14.33 -11.88 -1.84
CA ALA A 183 -14.47 -10.70 -2.67
C ALA A 183 -14.97 -11.05 -4.08
N LEU A 184 -14.41 -12.10 -4.68
CA LEU A 184 -14.84 -12.60 -5.99
C LEU A 184 -16.31 -13.06 -5.96
N ALA A 185 -16.71 -13.82 -4.95
CA ALA A 185 -18.09 -14.28 -4.80
C ALA A 185 -19.09 -13.13 -4.63
N ALA A 186 -18.65 -11.99 -4.08
CA ALA A 186 -19.46 -10.78 -3.94
C ALA A 186 -19.54 -9.96 -5.23
N ALA A 187 -18.49 -10.00 -6.07
CA ALA A 187 -18.40 -9.23 -7.31
C ALA A 187 -19.13 -9.87 -8.49
N VAL A 188 -19.27 -11.21 -8.51
CA VAL A 188 -19.96 -11.93 -9.58
C VAL A 188 -21.46 -12.01 -9.26
N PRO A 189 -22.35 -11.37 -10.04
CA PRO A 189 -23.81 -11.52 -9.86
C PRO A 189 -24.20 -13.00 -10.01
N ARG A 190 -25.04 -13.49 -9.09
CA ARG A 190 -25.65 -14.84 -9.18
C ARG A 190 -26.70 -14.88 -10.29
#